data_5373de6656f284af8b59a37f0260fd93
#
_entry.id   5373de6656f284af8b59a37f0260fd93
#
_cell.length_a   1.000
_cell.length_b   1.000
_cell.length_c   1.000
_cell.angle_alpha   90.00
_cell.angle_beta   90.00
_cell.angle_gamma   90.00
#
_symmetry.space_group_name_H-M   'P 1'
#
loop_
_entity.id
_entity.type
_entity.pdbx_description
1 polymer ?
#
loop_
_entity_poly.entity_id
_entity_poly.type
_entity_poly.pdbx_seq_one_letter_code
_entity_poly.pdbx_strand_id
1 'polypeptide(L)'
;MSKKINYNYAFLFYDIKEERVQKVFKICEKYLSHFQKSVFRGEITPSKLILLKKDLNKVIDENEDFICIVKLINGDVFGEEILGSKTNDTGEDLII
;
A
#
# COMPACT_ATOMS: atom_id res chain seq x y z
N MET A 1 -20.05 -20.29 14.73
CA MET A 1 -19.18 -19.15 15.02
C MET A 1 -18.05 -19.07 14.00
N SER A 2 -17.94 -17.98 13.32
CA SER A 2 -16.90 -17.85 12.31
C SER A 2 -15.54 -17.51 12.95
N LYS A 3 -14.50 -18.09 12.40
CA LYS A 3 -13.15 -17.75 12.81
C LYS A 3 -12.73 -16.45 12.17
N LYS A 4 -12.17 -15.57 12.97
CA LYS A 4 -11.60 -14.35 12.45
C LYS A 4 -10.23 -14.67 11.88
N ILE A 5 -10.02 -14.30 10.63
CA ILE A 5 -8.72 -14.48 9.98
C ILE A 5 -7.88 -13.25 10.23
N ASN A 6 -6.68 -13.46 10.77
CA ASN A 6 -5.72 -12.38 10.97
C ASN A 6 -4.78 -12.32 9.78
N TYR A 7 -4.86 -11.25 9.03
CA TYR A 7 -3.95 -10.99 7.94
C TYR A 7 -2.80 -10.15 8.48
N ASN A 8 -1.58 -10.63 8.27
CA ASN A 8 -0.39 -9.97 8.79
C ASN A 8 0.57 -9.51 7.71
N TYR A 9 0.11 -9.46 6.47
CA TYR A 9 0.90 -8.99 5.35
C TYR A 9 -0.05 -8.32 4.36
N ALA A 10 0.44 -7.30 3.67
CA ALA A 10 -0.40 -6.61 2.69
C ALA A 10 0.40 -6.12 1.50
N PHE A 11 -0.25 -6.15 0.35
CA PHE A 11 0.12 -5.34 -0.80
C PHE A 11 -0.86 -4.19 -0.88
N LEU A 12 -0.36 -3.02 -1.19
CA LEU A 12 -1.18 -1.85 -1.41
C LEU A 12 -0.74 -1.21 -2.71
N PHE A 13 -1.69 -0.93 -3.59
CA PHE A 13 -1.40 -0.18 -4.79
C PHE A 13 -2.47 0.88 -4.99
N TYR A 14 -2.09 1.96 -5.64
CA TYR A 14 -2.97 3.11 -5.75
C TYR A 14 -2.82 3.81 -7.09
N ASP A 15 -3.87 4.58 -7.41
CA ASP A 15 -3.87 5.51 -8.52
C ASP A 15 -4.45 6.80 -7.96
N ILE A 16 -3.58 7.74 -7.64
CA ILE A 16 -3.93 8.94 -6.90
C ILE A 16 -3.64 10.16 -7.76
N LYS A 17 -4.52 11.14 -7.69
CA LYS A 17 -4.31 12.39 -8.40
C LYS A 17 -3.04 13.10 -7.92
N GLU A 18 -2.39 13.78 -8.85
CA GLU A 18 -1.08 14.38 -8.64
C GLU A 18 -1.02 15.27 -7.40
N GLU A 19 -2.07 16.02 -7.15
CA GLU A 19 -2.07 16.95 -6.02
C GLU A 19 -2.08 16.26 -4.65
N ARG A 20 -2.39 14.97 -4.59
CA ARG A 20 -2.45 14.20 -3.35
C ARG A 20 -1.45 13.06 -3.26
N VAL A 21 -0.77 12.75 -4.36
CA VAL A 21 0.06 11.53 -4.43
C VAL A 21 1.22 11.56 -3.43
N GLN A 22 1.82 12.71 -3.21
CA GLN A 22 2.94 12.81 -2.25
C GLN A 22 2.49 12.52 -0.83
N LYS A 23 1.33 13.00 -0.45
CA LYS A 23 0.80 12.74 0.88
C LYS A 23 0.47 11.27 1.08
N VAL A 24 -0.12 10.64 0.06
CA VAL A 24 -0.43 9.23 0.11
C VAL A 24 0.84 8.41 0.21
N PHE A 25 1.86 8.74 -0.57
CA PHE A 25 3.14 8.06 -0.50
C PHE A 25 3.72 8.09 0.91
N LYS A 26 3.74 9.26 1.53
CA LYS A 26 4.32 9.42 2.87
C LYS A 26 3.55 8.65 3.93
N ILE A 27 2.24 8.58 3.78
CA ILE A 27 1.42 7.79 4.69
C ILE A 27 1.75 6.31 4.53
N CYS A 28 1.79 5.83 3.30
CA CYS A 28 2.07 4.42 3.04
C CYS A 28 3.43 3.99 3.57
N GLU A 29 4.46 4.83 3.41
CA GLU A 29 5.79 4.44 3.85
C GLU A 29 5.96 4.41 5.37
N LYS A 30 5.02 4.97 6.13
CA LYS A 30 5.03 4.82 7.57
C LYS A 30 4.64 3.41 8.03
N TYR A 31 3.91 2.70 7.20
CA TYR A 31 3.34 1.40 7.58
C TYR A 31 3.85 0.23 6.75
N LEU A 32 4.24 0.50 5.52
CA LEU A 32 4.65 -0.53 4.57
C LEU A 32 5.95 -0.12 3.89
N SER A 33 6.55 -1.07 3.20
CA SER A 33 7.77 -0.80 2.43
C SER A 33 7.40 -0.45 0.99
N HIS A 34 8.03 0.60 0.47
CA HIS A 34 7.84 0.95 -0.93
C HIS A 34 8.49 -0.13 -1.80
N PHE A 35 7.70 -0.71 -2.66
CA PHE A 35 8.19 -1.76 -3.55
C PHE A 35 8.59 -1.17 -4.90
N GLN A 36 7.64 -0.55 -5.58
CA GLN A 36 7.87 0.04 -6.89
C GLN A 36 6.74 1.00 -7.21
N LYS A 37 7.07 2.16 -7.77
CA LYS A 37 6.08 3.16 -8.22
C LYS A 37 4.98 3.34 -7.18
N SER A 38 3.75 3.01 -7.51
CA SER A 38 2.61 3.17 -6.62
C SER A 38 2.24 1.89 -5.89
N VAL A 39 3.23 1.03 -5.64
CA VAL A 39 3.04 -0.26 -4.96
C VAL A 39 3.83 -0.29 -3.69
N PHE A 40 3.16 -0.64 -2.60
CA PHE A 40 3.76 -0.87 -1.29
C PHE A 40 3.42 -2.28 -0.83
N ARG A 41 4.26 -2.84 0.01
CA ARG A 41 3.99 -4.15 0.59
C ARG A 41 4.75 -4.29 1.90
N GLY A 42 4.37 -5.26 2.70
CA GLY A 42 5.09 -5.57 3.91
C GLY A 42 4.23 -6.19 4.97
N GLU A 43 4.91 -6.57 6.05
CA GLU A 43 4.22 -7.07 7.23
C GLU A 43 3.49 -5.92 7.90
N ILE A 44 2.27 -6.17 8.32
CA ILE A 44 1.48 -5.16 8.98
C ILE A 44 0.43 -5.86 9.84
N THR A 45 0.33 -5.45 11.09
CA THR A 45 -0.68 -6.02 11.98
C THR A 45 -2.06 -5.51 11.63
N PRO A 46 -3.11 -6.26 11.98
CA PRO A 46 -4.49 -5.77 11.72
C PRO A 46 -4.76 -4.40 12.33
N SER A 47 -4.24 -4.13 13.51
CA SER A 47 -4.48 -2.82 14.15
C SER A 47 -3.76 -1.70 13.40
N LYS A 48 -2.57 -1.95 12.89
CA LYS A 48 -1.87 -0.93 12.09
C LYS A 48 -2.50 -0.75 10.73
N LEU A 49 -3.07 -1.81 10.17
CA LEU A 49 -3.80 -1.68 8.91
C LEU A 49 -5.01 -0.77 9.07
N ILE A 50 -5.69 -0.85 10.20
CA ILE A 50 -6.80 0.05 10.49
C ILE A 50 -6.32 1.50 10.54
N LEU A 51 -5.18 1.75 11.19
CA LEU A 51 -4.60 3.10 11.25
C LEU A 51 -4.20 3.61 9.87
N LEU A 52 -3.58 2.75 9.08
CA LEU A 52 -3.20 3.11 7.70
C LEU A 52 -4.42 3.55 6.91
N LYS A 53 -5.48 2.76 6.95
CA LYS A 53 -6.71 3.09 6.22
C LYS A 53 -7.32 4.39 6.72
N LYS A 54 -7.28 4.62 8.02
CA LYS A 54 -7.81 5.84 8.61
C LYS A 54 -7.04 7.06 8.11
N ASP A 55 -5.70 6.96 8.10
CA ASP A 55 -4.88 8.07 7.63
C ASP A 55 -5.11 8.34 6.14
N LEU A 56 -5.20 7.29 5.34
CA LEU A 56 -5.44 7.44 3.90
C LEU A 56 -6.80 8.09 3.62
N ASN A 57 -7.82 7.67 4.35
CA ASN A 57 -9.17 8.21 4.14
C ASN A 57 -9.26 9.71 4.45
N LYS A 58 -8.35 10.24 5.25
CA LYS A 58 -8.33 11.68 5.52
C LYS A 58 -7.77 12.49 4.38
N VAL A 59 -7.05 11.86 3.45
CA VAL A 59 -6.33 12.56 2.39
C VAL A 59 -6.97 12.36 1.02
N ILE A 60 -7.44 11.15 0.73
CA ILE A 60 -7.91 10.83 -0.61
C ILE A 60 -9.27 11.48 -0.91
N ASP A 61 -9.50 11.66 -2.20
CA ASP A 61 -10.81 12.04 -2.73
C ASP A 61 -11.42 10.77 -3.31
N GLU A 62 -12.46 10.27 -2.69
CA GLU A 62 -13.03 8.98 -3.07
C GLU A 62 -13.64 8.97 -4.47
N ASN A 63 -13.86 10.14 -5.05
CA ASN A 63 -14.39 10.24 -6.41
C ASN A 63 -13.30 10.26 -7.47
N GLU A 64 -12.06 10.53 -7.09
CA GLU A 64 -10.97 10.68 -8.03
C GLU A 64 -9.81 9.72 -7.80
N ASP A 65 -9.68 9.23 -6.57
CA ASP A 65 -8.52 8.44 -6.18
C ASP A 65 -8.91 6.99 -5.96
N PHE A 66 -7.94 6.10 -6.17
CA PHE A 66 -8.16 4.67 -6.02
C PHE A 66 -7.04 4.06 -5.18
N ILE A 67 -7.40 3.25 -4.20
CA ILE A 67 -6.45 2.46 -3.42
C ILE A 67 -7.00 1.06 -3.28
N CYS A 68 -6.14 0.07 -3.56
CA CYS A 68 -6.50 -1.33 -3.35
C CYS A 68 -5.51 -1.95 -2.37
N ILE A 69 -6.03 -2.65 -1.39
CA ILE A 69 -5.21 -3.36 -0.41
C ILE A 69 -5.55 -4.83 -0.52
N VAL A 70 -4.55 -5.64 -0.84
CA VAL A 70 -4.67 -7.10 -0.87
C VAL A 70 -4.03 -7.62 0.41
N LYS A 71 -4.81 -8.33 1.20
CA LYS A 71 -4.36 -8.82 2.50
C LYS A 71 -4.00 -10.28 2.41
N LEU A 72 -2.88 -10.64 3.02
CA LEU A 72 -2.35 -12.00 3.03
C LEU A 72 -2.13 -12.43 4.46
N ILE A 73 -2.23 -13.73 4.69
CA ILE A 73 -2.03 -14.27 6.04
C ILE A 73 -0.61 -13.94 6.51
N ASN A 74 0.37 -14.19 5.64
CA ASN A 74 1.76 -13.79 5.93
C ASN A 74 2.53 -13.64 4.62
N GLY A 75 3.80 -13.21 4.73
CA GLY A 75 4.63 -12.96 3.55
C GLY A 75 5.24 -14.20 2.91
N ASP A 76 4.96 -15.39 3.46
CA ASP A 76 5.57 -16.63 2.98
C ASP A 76 4.64 -17.48 2.13
N VAL A 77 3.39 -17.08 1.97
CA VAL A 77 2.38 -17.91 1.30
C VAL A 77 2.08 -17.50 -0.14
N PHE A 78 2.91 -16.66 -0.73
CA PHE A 78 2.74 -16.30 -2.14
C PHE A 78 4.07 -16.38 -2.86
N GLY A 79 4.00 -16.61 -4.18
CA GLY A 79 5.18 -16.56 -5.02
C GLY A 79 5.32 -15.19 -5.65
N GLU A 80 6.53 -14.81 -5.98
CA GLU A 80 6.80 -13.55 -6.62
C GLU A 80 7.80 -13.74 -7.74
N GLU A 81 7.52 -13.15 -8.89
CA GLU A 81 8.43 -13.14 -10.01
C GLU A 81 8.49 -11.72 -10.55
N ILE A 82 9.69 -11.26 -10.82
CA ILE A 82 9.91 -9.92 -11.34
C ILE A 82 10.55 -10.03 -12.72
N LEU A 83 9.93 -9.38 -13.69
CA LEU A 83 10.48 -9.27 -15.02
C LEU A 83 10.91 -7.82 -15.24
N GLY A 84 12.02 -7.64 -15.90
CA GLY A 84 12.56 -6.30 -16.14
C GLY A 84 13.35 -5.78 -14.96
N SER A 85 13.49 -4.47 -14.90
CA SER A 85 14.27 -3.79 -13.86
C SER A 85 13.36 -3.09 -12.88
N LYS A 86 13.65 -3.28 -11.60
CA LYS A 86 12.98 -2.53 -10.56
C LYS A 86 13.55 -1.13 -10.54
N THR A 87 12.68 -0.11 -10.53
CA THR A 87 13.14 1.26 -10.53
C THR A 87 13.64 1.67 -9.14
N ASN A 88 14.54 2.66 -9.10
CA ASN A 88 15.01 3.25 -7.86
C ASN A 88 14.19 4.53 -7.61
N ASP A 89 12.91 4.37 -7.42
CA ASP A 89 12.01 5.49 -7.31
C ASP A 89 12.18 6.24 -6.01
N THR A 90 12.19 7.56 -6.09
CA THR A 90 12.00 8.42 -4.93
C THR A 90 10.55 8.89 -4.96
N GLY A 91 10.15 9.64 -3.93
CA GLY A 91 8.79 10.15 -3.90
C GLY A 91 8.46 11.04 -5.11
N GLU A 92 9.44 11.74 -5.65
CA GLU A 92 9.23 12.59 -6.81
C GLU A 92 8.93 11.80 -8.07
N ASP A 93 9.53 10.63 -8.20
CA ASP A 93 9.36 9.81 -9.40
C ASP A 93 7.98 9.19 -9.52
N LEU A 94 7.18 9.29 -8.48
CA LEU A 94 5.85 8.72 -8.47
C LEU A 94 4.79 9.66 -9.03
N ILE A 95 5.19 10.84 -9.44
CA ILE A 95 4.29 11.84 -10.01
C ILE A 95 4.28 11.67 -11.53
N ILE A 96 3.82 10.56 -11.96
CA ILE A 96 3.77 10.32 -13.41
C ILE A 96 2.39 9.84 -13.78
#